data_b18f622f7bea9fa9a6d8710d1f181bd9
#
_entry.id   b18f622f7bea9fa9a6d8710d1f181bd9
#
_cell.length_a   1.000
_cell.length_b   1.000
_cell.length_c   1.000
_cell.angle_alpha   90.00
_cell.angle_beta   90.00
_cell.angle_gamma   90.00
#
_symmetry.space_group_name_H-M   'P 1'
#
loop_
_entity.id
_entity.type
_entity.pdbx_description
1 polymer ?
#
loop_
_entity_poly.entity_id
_entity_poly.type
_entity_poly.pdbx_seq_one_letter_code
_entity_poly.pdbx_strand_id
1 'polypeptide(L)'
;MTLGELIGLEAKLPAGVARVAITGLAADSRAVKPGYLFAALPGVKTDGARFIADALQRGAAAILAPDGSAPATASVPVIEDGDPRRALALIAARFFGLQTKTSVAVTGTNGKTSVASFVRQIWTGEGFKAASLGTVGLVSPSGTEVLKHTTPDPIELHALLARLAKDGVTHLAMEASSHGLQQRRVDGISFAAGAFTNLTRDHLDYHASVEDYFAQKLRLFTELLSKGAGAVVDVDSDAGLQVADASKARGLELISVGRSGKTLRLVSAEIDGFGQILVVEHASERQKVRLPLVGAFQASNALVAAGLTMATGGTADTALPLLETLRGARGRLDLVGTARVDAPIFIDYAHTPDALAKALDALRPYVENRLIVVFGCGGDRDKGKRPEMGRVAVQKADLAIVTDDNPRSEQPAEIRRQILAAAPGALEIGDRATAIAEVVARLKRGDVLLVAGKGHETGQTIGTTVIPFCDHDAVEAALKQEAKVG
;
A
#
# COMPACT_ATOMS: atom_id res chain seq x y z
N MET A 1 4.05 -14.60 28.69
CA MET A 1 5.50 -14.32 28.66
C MET A 1 5.83 -13.41 29.84
N THR A 2 7.05 -13.45 30.33
CA THR A 2 7.50 -12.51 31.35
C THR A 2 7.97 -11.20 30.75
N LEU A 3 7.94 -10.11 31.49
CA LEU A 3 8.40 -8.80 31.05
C LEU A 3 9.89 -8.83 30.62
N GLY A 4 10.72 -9.59 31.31
CA GLY A 4 12.14 -9.78 30.98
C GLY A 4 12.34 -10.46 29.63
N GLU A 5 11.55 -11.50 29.31
CA GLU A 5 11.58 -12.15 27.98
C GLU A 5 11.16 -11.19 26.87
N LEU A 6 10.20 -10.29 27.14
CA LEU A 6 9.70 -9.33 26.16
C LEU A 6 10.69 -8.20 25.87
N ILE A 7 11.37 -7.68 26.88
CA ILE A 7 12.32 -6.58 26.72
C ILE A 7 13.65 -7.06 26.12
N GLY A 8 14.02 -8.32 26.41
CA GLY A 8 15.24 -8.96 25.88
C GLY A 8 16.42 -8.86 26.85
N LEU A 9 17.47 -9.65 26.55
CA LEU A 9 18.60 -9.93 27.45
C LEU A 9 19.48 -8.71 27.77
N GLU A 10 19.38 -7.62 27.03
CA GLU A 10 20.18 -6.40 27.22
C GLU A 10 19.64 -5.49 28.34
N ALA A 11 18.38 -5.66 28.72
CA ALA A 11 17.77 -4.83 29.77
C ALA A 11 18.09 -5.41 31.15
N LYS A 12 18.88 -4.68 31.95
CA LYS A 12 19.17 -5.01 33.35
C LYS A 12 17.96 -4.66 34.25
N LEU A 13 16.91 -5.48 34.21
CA LEU A 13 15.77 -5.32 35.08
C LEU A 13 16.01 -5.97 36.44
N PRO A 14 15.52 -5.39 37.57
CA PRO A 14 15.46 -6.08 38.85
C PRO A 14 14.71 -7.42 38.73
N ALA A 15 15.16 -8.47 39.44
CA ALA A 15 14.63 -9.81 39.27
C ALA A 15 13.10 -9.90 39.50
N GLY A 16 12.54 -9.11 40.41
CA GLY A 16 11.09 -9.04 40.66
C GLY A 16 10.33 -8.45 39.47
N VAL A 17 10.89 -7.41 38.80
CA VAL A 17 10.31 -6.74 37.63
C VAL A 17 10.37 -7.66 36.40
N ALA A 18 11.50 -8.34 36.19
CA ALA A 18 11.67 -9.24 35.05
C ALA A 18 10.67 -10.42 35.06
N ARG A 19 10.15 -10.84 36.23
CA ARG A 19 9.19 -11.96 36.36
C ARG A 19 7.73 -11.57 36.19
N VAL A 20 7.40 -10.28 36.04
CA VAL A 20 6.01 -9.81 35.82
C VAL A 20 5.44 -10.50 34.58
N ALA A 21 4.31 -11.19 34.75
CA ALA A 21 3.64 -11.90 33.67
C ALA A 21 2.88 -10.90 32.79
N ILE A 22 3.12 -10.91 31.46
CA ILE A 22 2.42 -10.10 30.47
C ILE A 22 1.53 -11.01 29.61
N THR A 23 0.23 -10.72 29.61
CA THR A 23 -0.80 -11.51 28.91
C THR A 23 -1.26 -10.88 27.60
N GLY A 24 -0.89 -9.62 27.35
CA GLY A 24 -1.24 -8.89 26.11
C GLY A 24 -0.55 -7.54 26.01
N LEU A 25 -0.69 -6.89 24.87
CA LEU A 25 -0.10 -5.59 24.57
C LEU A 25 -1.21 -4.61 24.16
N ALA A 26 -1.08 -3.35 24.52
CA ALA A 26 -1.98 -2.28 24.09
C ALA A 26 -1.21 -0.95 23.92
N ALA A 27 -1.54 -0.20 22.87
CA ALA A 27 -1.11 1.19 22.67
C ALA A 27 -2.30 2.19 22.80
N ASP A 28 -3.50 1.69 23.07
CA ASP A 28 -4.71 2.45 23.41
C ASP A 28 -5.17 2.01 24.80
N SER A 29 -5.27 2.95 25.76
CA SER A 29 -5.66 2.64 27.12
C SER A 29 -7.03 1.96 27.22
N ARG A 30 -7.96 2.25 26.29
CA ARG A 30 -9.29 1.64 26.21
C ARG A 30 -9.25 0.15 25.89
N ALA A 31 -8.18 -0.30 25.24
CA ALA A 31 -7.96 -1.72 24.90
C ALA A 31 -7.22 -2.51 25.98
N VAL A 32 -6.74 -1.84 27.04
CA VAL A 32 -6.03 -2.50 28.14
C VAL A 32 -6.96 -3.43 28.90
N LYS A 33 -6.44 -4.62 29.21
CA LYS A 33 -7.05 -5.64 30.08
C LYS A 33 -6.05 -6.02 31.18
N PRO A 34 -6.51 -6.63 32.28
CA PRO A 34 -5.62 -7.08 33.36
C PRO A 34 -4.46 -7.94 32.84
N GLY A 35 -3.24 -7.59 33.26
CA GLY A 35 -2.03 -8.28 32.82
C GLY A 35 -1.38 -7.75 31.54
N TYR A 36 -1.92 -6.70 30.90
CA TYR A 36 -1.34 -6.13 29.67
C TYR A 36 -0.15 -5.21 29.96
N LEU A 37 0.77 -5.15 29.01
CA LEU A 37 1.72 -4.05 28.88
C LEU A 37 1.06 -2.93 28.07
N PHE A 38 0.98 -1.74 28.65
CA PHE A 38 0.50 -0.54 27.97
C PHE A 38 1.67 0.29 27.43
N ALA A 39 1.69 0.62 26.15
CA ALA A 39 2.68 1.49 25.55
C ALA A 39 2.15 2.93 25.47
N ALA A 40 2.67 3.80 26.33
CA ALA A 40 2.37 5.21 26.39
C ALA A 40 3.19 6.01 25.36
N LEU A 41 2.85 5.86 24.07
CA LEU A 41 3.62 6.44 22.98
C LEU A 41 3.33 7.93 22.79
N PRO A 42 4.35 8.76 22.46
CA PRO A 42 4.13 10.14 22.08
C PRO A 42 3.33 10.19 20.76
N GLY A 43 2.21 10.91 20.75
CA GLY A 43 1.34 11.06 19.59
C GLY A 43 1.42 12.45 18.97
N VAL A 44 1.01 12.59 17.69
CA VAL A 44 0.97 13.89 17.00
C VAL A 44 -0.10 14.82 17.61
N LYS A 45 -1.25 14.26 18.02
CA LYS A 45 -2.39 15.03 18.57
C LYS A 45 -2.49 14.94 20.10
N THR A 46 -2.02 13.85 20.69
CA THR A 46 -2.20 13.58 22.12
C THR A 46 -1.05 12.73 22.61
N ASP A 47 -0.43 13.12 23.73
CA ASP A 47 0.62 12.33 24.38
C ASP A 47 0.03 11.12 25.12
N GLY A 48 0.56 9.93 24.84
CA GLY A 48 0.15 8.68 25.47
C GLY A 48 0.38 8.64 26.98
N ALA A 49 1.34 9.40 27.50
CA ALA A 49 1.61 9.50 28.93
C ALA A 49 0.38 9.94 29.76
N ARG A 50 -0.51 10.76 29.18
CA ARG A 50 -1.77 11.19 29.81
C ARG A 50 -2.73 10.04 30.11
N PHE A 51 -2.59 8.91 29.45
CA PHE A 51 -3.48 7.76 29.60
C PHE A 51 -2.91 6.65 30.50
N ILE A 52 -1.74 6.87 31.12
CA ILE A 52 -1.12 5.90 32.03
C ILE A 52 -2.06 5.60 33.21
N ALA A 53 -2.66 6.62 33.82
CA ALA A 53 -3.59 6.44 34.93
C ALA A 53 -4.80 5.57 34.57
N ASP A 54 -5.42 5.80 33.39
CA ASP A 54 -6.53 4.97 32.87
C ASP A 54 -6.09 3.54 32.61
N ALA A 55 -4.91 3.36 32.03
CA ALA A 55 -4.34 2.03 31.77
C ALA A 55 -4.09 1.25 33.08
N LEU A 56 -3.59 1.91 34.14
CA LEU A 56 -3.39 1.32 35.45
C LEU A 56 -4.73 0.92 36.11
N GLN A 57 -5.75 1.79 36.02
CA GLN A 57 -7.10 1.47 36.50
C GLN A 57 -7.71 0.26 35.81
N ARG A 58 -7.37 0.02 34.53
CA ARG A 58 -7.80 -1.13 33.74
C ARG A 58 -6.96 -2.39 33.97
N GLY A 59 -5.94 -2.31 34.85
CA GLY A 59 -5.14 -3.45 35.25
C GLY A 59 -3.91 -3.70 34.37
N ALA A 60 -3.32 -2.66 33.77
CA ALA A 60 -2.01 -2.81 33.14
C ALA A 60 -0.99 -3.34 34.16
N ALA A 61 -0.22 -4.37 33.77
CA ALA A 61 0.80 -4.99 34.61
C ALA A 61 2.19 -4.35 34.42
N ALA A 62 2.40 -3.64 33.32
CA ALA A 62 3.61 -2.85 33.05
C ALA A 62 3.30 -1.71 32.09
N ILE A 63 4.13 -0.67 32.08
CA ILE A 63 4.06 0.48 31.20
C ILE A 63 5.36 0.56 30.40
N LEU A 64 5.27 0.83 29.10
CA LEU A 64 6.38 1.29 28.26
C LEU A 64 6.16 2.79 27.96
N ALA A 65 7.17 3.63 28.23
CA ALA A 65 7.04 5.07 28.11
C ALA A 65 8.35 5.71 27.61
N PRO A 66 8.31 6.96 27.10
CA PRO A 66 9.53 7.73 26.81
C PRO A 66 10.36 7.97 28.07
N ASP A 67 11.67 8.15 27.91
CA ASP A 67 12.57 8.53 28.99
C ASP A 67 12.06 9.77 29.74
N GLY A 68 12.08 9.69 31.09
CA GLY A 68 11.66 10.78 31.98
C GLY A 68 10.14 11.00 32.06
N SER A 69 9.32 10.14 31.51
CA SER A 69 7.86 10.24 31.54
C SER A 69 7.17 9.30 32.55
N ALA A 70 7.96 8.51 33.30
CA ALA A 70 7.44 7.63 34.34
C ALA A 70 6.76 8.43 35.46
N PRO A 71 5.47 8.13 35.81
CA PRO A 71 4.84 8.74 36.97
C PRO A 71 5.54 8.31 38.25
N ALA A 72 5.86 9.28 39.12
CA ALA A 72 6.52 9.01 40.42
C ALA A 72 5.74 8.02 41.33
N THR A 73 4.45 7.83 41.08
CA THR A 73 3.53 6.99 41.86
C THR A 73 3.05 5.75 41.10
N ALA A 74 3.78 5.31 40.05
CA ALA A 74 3.38 4.12 39.30
C ALA A 74 3.40 2.88 40.21
N SER A 75 2.27 2.17 40.30
CA SER A 75 2.12 0.93 41.10
C SER A 75 2.64 -0.32 40.37
N VAL A 76 3.08 -0.18 39.12
CA VAL A 76 3.60 -1.26 38.28
C VAL A 76 4.93 -0.85 37.67
N PRO A 77 5.74 -1.77 37.16
CA PRO A 77 6.97 -1.46 36.46
C PRO A 77 6.74 -0.53 35.27
N VAL A 78 7.54 0.53 35.17
CA VAL A 78 7.62 1.42 34.00
C VAL A 78 8.97 1.18 33.34
N ILE A 79 8.90 0.83 32.06
CA ILE A 79 10.07 0.69 31.19
C ILE A 79 10.19 1.96 30.39
N GLU A 80 11.24 2.71 30.65
CA GLU A 80 11.57 3.91 29.90
C GLU A 80 12.53 3.58 28.77
N ASP A 81 12.30 4.14 27.58
CA ASP A 81 13.10 3.90 26.37
C ASP A 81 13.14 5.17 25.52
N GLY A 82 14.33 5.52 25.02
CA GLY A 82 14.55 6.67 24.15
C GLY A 82 13.80 6.60 22.81
N ASP A 83 13.45 5.39 22.34
CA ASP A 83 12.60 5.14 21.16
C ASP A 83 11.51 4.11 21.49
N PRO A 84 10.49 4.51 22.28
CA PRO A 84 9.46 3.58 22.77
C PRO A 84 8.61 3.00 21.62
N ARG A 85 8.60 3.62 20.45
CA ARG A 85 7.94 3.05 19.25
C ARG A 85 8.69 1.84 18.75
N ARG A 86 10.02 1.94 18.64
CA ARG A 86 10.89 0.81 18.28
C ARG A 86 10.82 -0.28 19.34
N ALA A 87 10.89 0.10 20.61
CA ALA A 87 10.77 -0.85 21.72
C ALA A 87 9.45 -1.63 21.64
N LEU A 88 8.30 -0.97 21.39
CA LEU A 88 7.01 -1.63 21.23
C LEU A 88 7.02 -2.61 20.04
N ALA A 89 7.60 -2.25 18.91
CA ALA A 89 7.67 -3.13 17.74
C ALA A 89 8.47 -4.42 18.06
N LEU A 90 9.62 -4.28 18.73
CA LEU A 90 10.44 -5.42 19.16
C LEU A 90 9.75 -6.28 20.21
N ILE A 91 9.05 -5.66 21.17
CA ILE A 91 8.23 -6.35 22.18
C ILE A 91 7.10 -7.13 21.50
N ALA A 92 6.40 -6.51 20.52
CA ALA A 92 5.33 -7.18 19.79
C ALA A 92 5.88 -8.38 18.99
N ALA A 93 7.03 -8.22 18.32
CA ALA A 93 7.69 -9.32 17.63
C ALA A 93 7.98 -10.52 18.54
N ARG A 94 8.48 -10.26 19.74
CA ARG A 94 8.77 -11.33 20.74
C ARG A 94 7.49 -11.92 21.31
N PHE A 95 6.49 -11.08 21.62
CA PHE A 95 5.22 -11.51 22.21
C PHE A 95 4.45 -12.49 21.30
N PHE A 96 4.35 -12.17 20.00
CA PHE A 96 3.68 -13.05 19.05
C PHE A 96 4.58 -14.17 18.52
N GLY A 97 5.89 -13.97 18.48
CA GLY A 97 6.94 -14.97 18.29
C GLY A 97 7.08 -15.55 16.89
N LEU A 98 5.99 -15.63 16.11
CA LEU A 98 5.98 -16.23 14.79
C LEU A 98 5.92 -15.17 13.69
N GLN A 99 6.66 -15.43 12.61
CA GLN A 99 6.62 -14.64 11.36
C GLN A 99 6.62 -15.58 10.16
N THR A 100 6.22 -15.10 9.00
CA THR A 100 6.37 -15.85 7.74
C THR A 100 7.85 -16.11 7.46
N LYS A 101 8.17 -17.26 6.86
CA LYS A 101 9.55 -17.68 6.59
C LYS A 101 10.31 -16.66 5.75
N THR A 102 9.64 -16.08 4.75
CA THR A 102 10.19 -15.09 3.83
C THR A 102 9.27 -13.87 3.82
N SER A 103 9.79 -12.73 4.27
CA SER A 103 9.08 -11.45 4.20
C SER A 103 9.88 -10.44 3.40
N VAL A 104 9.24 -9.68 2.51
CA VAL A 104 9.85 -8.57 1.80
C VAL A 104 9.06 -7.29 2.00
N ALA A 105 9.76 -6.14 1.97
CA ALA A 105 9.17 -4.82 2.10
C ALA A 105 9.32 -4.01 0.82
N VAL A 106 8.27 -3.27 0.44
CA VAL A 106 8.30 -2.37 -0.72
C VAL A 106 8.05 -0.94 -0.25
N THR A 107 8.97 -0.04 -0.55
CA THR A 107 8.80 1.39 -0.30
C THR A 107 9.00 2.22 -1.58
N GLY A 108 8.61 3.48 -1.52
CA GLY A 108 8.60 4.43 -2.63
C GLY A 108 7.38 5.34 -2.56
N THR A 109 7.22 6.28 -3.46
CA THR A 109 5.99 7.09 -3.53
C THR A 109 4.87 6.29 -4.18
N ASN A 110 5.07 5.82 -5.40
CA ASN A 110 4.11 5.08 -6.19
C ASN A 110 4.56 3.64 -6.43
N GLY A 111 3.65 2.76 -6.82
CA GLY A 111 3.96 1.38 -7.22
C GLY A 111 3.97 0.36 -6.08
N LYS A 112 4.04 0.74 -4.81
CA LYS A 112 4.11 -0.18 -3.66
C LYS A 112 3.06 -1.29 -3.68
N THR A 113 1.80 -0.91 -3.85
CA THR A 113 0.65 -1.84 -3.89
C THR A 113 0.76 -2.81 -5.06
N SER A 114 1.09 -2.29 -6.25
CA SER A 114 1.27 -3.11 -7.45
C SER A 114 2.41 -4.10 -7.26
N VAL A 115 3.59 -3.63 -6.80
CA VAL A 115 4.76 -4.50 -6.57
C VAL A 115 4.46 -5.57 -5.52
N ALA A 116 3.88 -5.22 -4.37
CA ALA A 116 3.53 -6.22 -3.34
C ALA A 116 2.54 -7.27 -3.89
N SER A 117 1.55 -6.84 -4.67
CA SER A 117 0.60 -7.74 -5.34
C SER A 117 1.29 -8.62 -6.38
N PHE A 118 2.20 -8.09 -7.19
CA PHE A 118 2.91 -8.83 -8.23
C PHE A 118 3.86 -9.87 -7.63
N VAL A 119 4.63 -9.50 -6.59
CA VAL A 119 5.47 -10.44 -5.85
C VAL A 119 4.65 -11.61 -5.32
N ARG A 120 3.49 -11.34 -4.69
CA ARG A 120 2.58 -12.40 -4.22
C ARG A 120 2.13 -13.30 -5.39
N GLN A 121 1.78 -12.71 -6.55
CA GLN A 121 1.33 -13.47 -7.72
C GLN A 121 2.46 -14.34 -8.29
N ILE A 122 3.68 -13.81 -8.42
CA ILE A 122 4.84 -14.56 -8.90
C ILE A 122 5.12 -15.74 -7.94
N TRP A 123 5.23 -15.49 -6.63
CA TRP A 123 5.42 -16.57 -5.64
C TRP A 123 4.30 -17.61 -5.66
N THR A 124 3.04 -17.18 -5.90
CA THR A 124 1.93 -18.12 -6.04
C THR A 124 2.10 -18.97 -7.30
N GLY A 125 2.57 -18.38 -8.41
CA GLY A 125 2.91 -19.08 -9.65
C GLY A 125 4.09 -20.07 -9.49
N GLU A 126 5.03 -19.75 -8.59
CA GLU A 126 6.12 -20.63 -8.17
C GLU A 126 5.68 -21.73 -7.18
N GLY A 127 4.39 -21.76 -6.79
CA GLY A 127 3.83 -22.78 -5.90
C GLY A 127 3.92 -22.45 -4.40
N PHE A 128 4.34 -21.25 -3.99
CA PHE A 128 4.38 -20.86 -2.60
C PHE A 128 3.01 -20.43 -2.07
N LYS A 129 2.74 -20.68 -0.79
CA LYS A 129 1.64 -20.05 -0.06
C LYS A 129 2.02 -18.61 0.27
N ALA A 130 1.63 -17.67 -0.59
CA ALA A 130 2.03 -16.28 -0.52
C ALA A 130 0.87 -15.35 -0.12
N ALA A 131 1.20 -14.28 0.61
CA ALA A 131 0.30 -13.19 0.95
C ALA A 131 0.90 -11.84 0.56
N SER A 132 0.03 -10.83 0.39
CA SER A 132 0.43 -9.43 0.30
C SER A 132 -0.33 -8.58 1.30
N LEU A 133 0.35 -7.58 1.90
CA LEU A 133 -0.20 -6.68 2.91
C LEU A 133 0.08 -5.23 2.51
N GLY A 134 -0.94 -4.40 2.48
CA GLY A 134 -0.79 -3.01 2.09
C GLY A 134 -2.10 -2.23 2.02
N THR A 135 -2.16 -1.27 1.12
CA THR A 135 -3.30 -0.37 0.95
C THR A 135 -4.61 -1.12 0.59
N VAL A 136 -4.52 -2.20 -0.15
CA VAL A 136 -5.67 -3.05 -0.52
C VAL A 136 -6.11 -3.94 0.66
N GLY A 137 -5.37 -3.93 1.77
CA GLY A 137 -5.55 -4.83 2.90
C GLY A 137 -4.58 -6.01 2.89
N LEU A 138 -4.95 -7.09 3.57
CA LEU A 138 -4.26 -8.37 3.53
C LEU A 138 -4.92 -9.26 2.47
N VAL A 139 -4.16 -9.69 1.48
CA VAL A 139 -4.59 -10.70 0.49
C VAL A 139 -3.78 -11.97 0.73
N SER A 140 -4.44 -13.07 1.04
CA SER A 140 -3.83 -14.36 1.37
C SER A 140 -4.58 -15.51 0.72
N PRO A 141 -4.09 -16.75 0.78
CA PRO A 141 -4.84 -17.92 0.29
C PRO A 141 -6.22 -18.11 0.94
N SER A 142 -6.43 -17.59 2.16
CA SER A 142 -7.72 -17.63 2.86
C SER A 142 -8.70 -16.52 2.46
N GLY A 143 -8.28 -15.58 1.61
CA GLY A 143 -9.12 -14.47 1.12
C GLY A 143 -8.52 -13.09 1.37
N THR A 144 -9.38 -12.07 1.28
CA THR A 144 -9.00 -10.67 1.45
C THR A 144 -9.61 -10.10 2.73
N GLU A 145 -8.78 -9.41 3.52
CA GLU A 145 -9.17 -8.72 4.76
C GLU A 145 -8.81 -7.24 4.65
N VAL A 146 -9.79 -6.37 4.89
CA VAL A 146 -9.57 -4.92 4.87
C VAL A 146 -8.85 -4.50 6.14
N LEU A 147 -7.78 -3.70 6.00
CA LEU A 147 -7.00 -3.18 7.11
C LEU A 147 -7.21 -1.67 7.25
N LYS A 148 -7.06 -1.17 8.48
CA LYS A 148 -7.22 0.26 8.78
C LYS A 148 -6.10 1.12 8.19
N HIS A 149 -4.91 0.57 8.06
CA HIS A 149 -3.71 1.28 7.60
C HIS A 149 -2.94 0.43 6.58
N THR A 150 -2.33 1.10 5.60
CA THR A 150 -1.41 0.48 4.64
C THR A 150 -0.30 -0.32 5.31
N THR A 151 0.23 0.20 6.42
CA THR A 151 1.17 -0.47 7.32
C THR A 151 0.56 -0.42 8.71
N PRO A 152 0.00 -1.53 9.24
CA PRO A 152 -0.63 -1.58 10.56
C PRO A 152 0.30 -1.16 11.71
N ASP A 153 -0.27 -0.88 12.90
CA ASP A 153 0.55 -0.69 14.09
C ASP A 153 1.30 -1.97 14.47
N PRO A 154 2.37 -1.89 15.28
CA PRO A 154 3.22 -3.05 15.54
C PRO A 154 2.48 -4.22 16.19
N ILE A 155 1.50 -3.96 17.05
CA ILE A 155 0.76 -5.03 17.75
C ILE A 155 -0.12 -5.79 16.75
N GLU A 156 -0.90 -5.05 15.95
CA GLU A 156 -1.75 -5.62 14.89
C GLU A 156 -0.89 -6.34 13.85
N LEU A 157 0.22 -5.71 13.42
CA LEU A 157 1.11 -6.28 12.40
C LEU A 157 1.72 -7.61 12.84
N HIS A 158 2.31 -7.69 14.03
CA HIS A 158 2.91 -8.93 14.50
C HIS A 158 1.87 -10.01 14.83
N ALA A 159 0.66 -9.65 15.25
CA ALA A 159 -0.46 -10.58 15.39
C ALA A 159 -0.86 -11.18 14.03
N LEU A 160 -0.93 -10.34 12.96
CA LEU A 160 -1.18 -10.80 11.60
C LEU A 160 -0.09 -11.73 11.08
N LEU A 161 1.20 -11.39 11.29
CA LEU A 161 2.33 -12.23 10.89
C LEU A 161 2.28 -13.61 11.56
N ALA A 162 1.98 -13.65 12.85
CA ALA A 162 1.87 -14.90 13.59
C ALA A 162 0.67 -15.74 13.11
N ARG A 163 -0.46 -15.13 12.80
CA ARG A 163 -1.63 -15.79 12.21
C ARG A 163 -1.28 -16.38 10.85
N LEU A 164 -0.71 -15.58 9.94
CA LEU A 164 -0.30 -16.04 8.61
C LEU A 164 0.65 -17.25 8.68
N ALA A 165 1.65 -17.19 9.57
CA ALA A 165 2.59 -18.29 9.75
C ALA A 165 1.89 -19.57 10.26
N LYS A 166 0.93 -19.45 11.20
CA LYS A 166 0.09 -20.57 11.69
C LYS A 166 -0.80 -21.14 10.58
N ASP A 167 -1.31 -20.30 9.68
CA ASP A 167 -2.13 -20.70 8.53
C ASP A 167 -1.28 -21.32 7.39
N GLY A 168 0.04 -21.42 7.62
CA GLY A 168 1.00 -22.03 6.70
C GLY A 168 1.40 -21.12 5.54
N VAL A 169 1.15 -19.81 5.61
CA VAL A 169 1.69 -18.82 4.67
C VAL A 169 3.20 -18.73 4.89
N THR A 170 3.96 -18.97 3.83
CA THR A 170 5.42 -18.98 3.88
C THR A 170 6.06 -17.67 3.41
N HIS A 171 5.38 -16.95 2.50
CA HIS A 171 5.91 -15.75 1.85
C HIS A 171 4.97 -14.57 2.04
N LEU A 172 5.51 -13.41 2.41
CA LEU A 172 4.76 -12.16 2.58
C LEU A 172 5.46 -11.00 1.88
N ALA A 173 4.76 -10.35 0.95
CA ALA A 173 5.17 -9.06 0.40
C ALA A 173 4.35 -7.94 1.05
N MET A 174 5.00 -6.93 1.63
CA MET A 174 4.28 -5.87 2.33
C MET A 174 4.71 -4.47 1.89
N GLU A 175 3.74 -3.54 1.93
CA GLU A 175 4.02 -2.13 1.76
C GLU A 175 4.62 -1.54 3.03
N ALA A 176 5.81 -0.93 2.91
CA ALA A 176 6.43 -0.12 3.95
C ALA A 176 6.22 1.37 3.62
N SER A 177 5.14 1.96 4.14
CA SER A 177 4.85 3.38 3.97
C SER A 177 5.85 4.25 4.73
N SER A 178 6.09 5.51 4.28
CA SER A 178 6.96 6.44 5.01
C SER A 178 6.50 6.67 6.45
N HIS A 179 5.18 6.77 6.68
CA HIS A 179 4.60 6.83 8.03
C HIS A 179 4.91 5.56 8.84
N GLY A 180 4.77 4.38 8.24
CA GLY A 180 5.07 3.11 8.89
C GLY A 180 6.54 2.98 9.28
N LEU A 181 7.44 3.41 8.39
CA LEU A 181 8.88 3.45 8.62
C LEU A 181 9.25 4.46 9.72
N GLN A 182 8.75 5.71 9.63
CA GLN A 182 9.03 6.74 10.63
C GLN A 182 8.47 6.38 12.01
N GLN A 183 7.28 5.81 12.06
CA GLN A 183 6.64 5.37 13.30
C GLN A 183 7.14 4.01 13.80
N ARG A 184 8.23 3.48 13.25
CA ARG A 184 8.86 2.23 13.69
C ARG A 184 7.95 0.99 13.60
N ARG A 185 6.85 1.04 12.82
CA ARG A 185 5.82 -0.02 12.84
C ARG A 185 6.33 -1.37 12.34
N VAL A 186 7.34 -1.35 11.47
CA VAL A 186 7.91 -2.56 10.84
C VAL A 186 9.23 -3.02 11.50
N ASP A 187 9.70 -2.30 12.51
CA ASP A 187 10.85 -2.74 13.30
C ASP A 187 10.49 -4.07 14.00
N GLY A 188 11.41 -5.01 14.05
CA GLY A 188 11.12 -6.37 14.56
C GLY A 188 10.67 -7.39 13.52
N ILE A 189 10.44 -6.96 12.26
CA ILE A 189 10.24 -7.90 11.15
C ILE A 189 11.59 -8.27 10.55
N SER A 190 11.81 -9.57 10.34
CA SER A 190 12.98 -10.06 9.62
C SER A 190 12.72 -10.05 8.13
N PHE A 191 13.20 -9.01 7.43
CA PHE A 191 13.06 -8.91 5.98
C PHE A 191 14.20 -9.63 5.26
N ALA A 192 13.86 -10.53 4.34
CA ALA A 192 14.81 -11.18 3.44
C ALA A 192 15.29 -10.23 2.33
N ALA A 193 14.41 -9.31 1.90
CA ALA A 193 14.75 -8.29 0.92
C ALA A 193 13.84 -7.05 1.08
N GLY A 194 14.30 -5.92 0.53
CA GLY A 194 13.52 -4.70 0.41
C GLY A 194 13.59 -4.12 -0.99
N ALA A 195 12.53 -3.42 -1.41
CA ALA A 195 12.51 -2.74 -2.70
C ALA A 195 12.23 -1.25 -2.59
N PHE A 196 12.85 -0.47 -3.49
CA PHE A 196 12.58 0.93 -3.72
C PHE A 196 12.10 1.15 -5.15
N THR A 197 10.90 1.76 -5.30
CA THR A 197 10.30 1.99 -6.60
C THR A 197 10.65 3.37 -7.18
N ASN A 198 10.29 4.44 -6.48
CA ASN A 198 10.52 5.82 -6.92
C ASN A 198 10.31 6.82 -5.79
N LEU A 199 10.71 8.08 -6.05
CA LEU A 199 10.43 9.23 -5.20
C LEU A 199 9.80 10.34 -6.03
N THR A 200 8.62 10.79 -5.64
CA THR A 200 7.97 12.01 -6.15
C THR A 200 7.43 12.80 -4.96
N ARG A 201 7.05 14.05 -5.18
CA ARG A 201 6.49 14.90 -4.13
C ARG A 201 5.16 14.34 -3.62
N ASP A 202 5.10 13.99 -2.33
CA ASP A 202 3.91 13.47 -1.66
C ASP A 202 4.05 13.64 -0.13
N HIS A 203 2.93 13.55 0.61
CA HIS A 203 2.90 13.53 2.08
C HIS A 203 3.64 14.68 2.78
N LEU A 204 3.71 15.88 2.18
CA LEU A 204 4.31 17.07 2.80
C LEU A 204 3.39 17.73 3.84
N ASP A 205 2.17 17.25 4.00
CA ASP A 205 1.28 17.52 5.13
C ASP A 205 1.73 16.83 6.42
N TYR A 206 2.59 15.83 6.31
CA TYR A 206 3.09 15.02 7.42
C TYR A 206 4.62 15.13 7.57
N HIS A 207 5.39 15.04 6.49
CA HIS A 207 6.85 15.16 6.49
C HIS A 207 7.28 16.62 6.36
N ALA A 208 8.33 16.99 7.06
CA ALA A 208 8.83 18.37 7.08
C ALA A 208 9.36 18.84 5.71
N SER A 209 9.90 17.93 4.90
CA SER A 209 10.43 18.19 3.56
C SER A 209 10.47 16.91 2.72
N VAL A 210 10.81 17.03 1.42
CA VAL A 210 11.03 15.88 0.52
C VAL A 210 12.23 15.07 1.00
N GLU A 211 13.25 15.72 1.54
CA GLU A 211 14.46 15.08 2.08
C GLU A 211 14.14 14.24 3.32
N ASP A 212 13.30 14.76 4.25
CA ASP A 212 12.79 13.99 5.40
C ASP A 212 11.96 12.79 4.91
N TYR A 213 11.04 13.02 3.96
CA TYR A 213 10.24 11.96 3.35
C TYR A 213 11.11 10.85 2.73
N PHE A 214 12.17 11.24 2.01
CA PHE A 214 13.14 10.29 1.44
C PHE A 214 13.94 9.57 2.51
N ALA A 215 14.43 10.28 3.53
CA ALA A 215 15.21 9.70 4.63
C ALA A 215 14.42 8.58 5.35
N GLN A 216 13.10 8.79 5.56
CA GLN A 216 12.27 7.73 6.15
C GLN A 216 12.20 6.48 5.28
N LYS A 217 12.14 6.62 3.95
CA LYS A 217 12.17 5.45 3.04
C LYS A 217 13.54 4.78 3.00
N LEU A 218 14.60 5.57 2.99
CA LEU A 218 15.98 5.10 2.96
C LEU A 218 16.29 4.22 4.18
N ARG A 219 15.62 4.46 5.31
CA ARG A 219 15.74 3.70 6.54
C ARG A 219 15.53 2.18 6.35
N LEU A 220 14.70 1.76 5.39
CA LEU A 220 14.54 0.34 5.06
C LEU A 220 15.90 -0.29 4.71
N PHE A 221 16.73 0.41 3.94
CA PHE A 221 18.01 -0.07 3.42
C PHE A 221 19.18 0.18 4.37
N THR A 222 19.11 1.23 5.18
CA THR A 222 20.19 1.62 6.08
C THR A 222 20.08 1.04 7.49
N GLU A 223 18.87 0.70 7.95
CA GLU A 223 18.64 0.23 9.31
C GLU A 223 18.00 -1.16 9.38
N LEU A 224 16.95 -1.43 8.58
CA LEU A 224 16.08 -2.59 8.78
C LEU A 224 16.56 -3.84 8.07
N LEU A 225 17.11 -3.73 6.86
CA LEU A 225 17.68 -4.87 6.17
C LEU A 225 18.99 -5.30 6.81
N SER A 226 19.12 -6.59 7.08
CA SER A 226 20.36 -7.18 7.57
C SER A 226 21.42 -7.21 6.48
N LYS A 227 22.70 -7.17 6.84
CA LYS A 227 23.82 -7.36 5.89
C LYS A 227 23.62 -8.66 5.11
N GLY A 228 23.80 -8.60 3.78
CA GLY A 228 23.56 -9.73 2.87
C GLY A 228 22.09 -9.90 2.44
N ALA A 229 21.15 -9.13 3.00
CA ALA A 229 19.78 -9.13 2.50
C ALA A 229 19.67 -8.48 1.11
N GLY A 230 18.67 -8.86 0.33
CA GLY A 230 18.47 -8.32 -1.01
C GLY A 230 17.95 -6.86 -0.99
N ALA A 231 18.54 -6.01 -1.83
CA ALA A 231 18.07 -4.65 -2.09
C ALA A 231 17.71 -4.50 -3.56
N VAL A 232 16.42 -4.44 -3.87
CA VAL A 232 15.91 -4.27 -5.24
C VAL A 232 15.60 -2.80 -5.48
N VAL A 233 16.26 -2.19 -6.45
CA VAL A 233 16.17 -0.75 -6.65
C VAL A 233 15.93 -0.42 -8.12
N ASP A 234 14.86 0.34 -8.39
CA ASP A 234 14.70 1.03 -9.67
C ASP A 234 15.69 2.19 -9.73
N VAL A 235 16.67 2.08 -10.62
CA VAL A 235 17.80 3.01 -10.73
C VAL A 235 17.64 4.04 -11.84
N ASP A 236 16.44 4.22 -12.37
CA ASP A 236 16.15 5.21 -13.42
C ASP A 236 15.94 6.63 -12.87
N SER A 237 16.17 6.85 -11.57
CA SER A 237 16.08 8.15 -10.92
C SER A 237 17.25 8.41 -9.97
N ASP A 238 17.55 9.69 -9.69
CA ASP A 238 18.59 10.08 -8.73
C ASP A 238 18.33 9.50 -7.33
N ALA A 239 17.08 9.47 -6.89
CA ALA A 239 16.71 8.84 -5.62
C ALA A 239 17.01 7.34 -5.62
N GLY A 240 16.74 6.65 -6.73
CA GLY A 240 17.08 5.24 -6.90
C GLY A 240 18.59 5.01 -6.84
N LEU A 241 19.38 5.84 -7.50
CA LEU A 241 20.85 5.76 -7.43
C LEU A 241 21.37 5.96 -6.00
N GLN A 242 20.82 6.93 -5.25
CA GLN A 242 21.17 7.14 -3.84
C GLN A 242 20.84 5.94 -2.96
N VAL A 243 19.66 5.30 -3.17
CA VAL A 243 19.28 4.07 -2.45
C VAL A 243 20.24 2.92 -2.81
N ALA A 244 20.61 2.78 -4.09
CA ALA A 244 21.52 1.74 -4.55
C ALA A 244 22.92 1.90 -3.89
N ASP A 245 23.43 3.13 -3.80
CA ASP A 245 24.72 3.40 -3.17
C ASP A 245 24.70 3.18 -1.64
N ALA A 246 23.62 3.62 -0.97
CA ALA A 246 23.42 3.32 0.45
C ALA A 246 23.32 1.81 0.72
N SER A 247 22.65 1.06 -0.16
CA SER A 247 22.54 -0.39 -0.07
C SER A 247 23.90 -1.08 -0.19
N LYS A 248 24.73 -0.68 -1.16
CA LYS A 248 26.11 -1.20 -1.31
C LYS A 248 26.96 -0.89 -0.07
N ALA A 249 26.90 0.37 0.42
CA ALA A 249 27.66 0.79 1.61
C ALA A 249 27.26 -0.03 2.86
N ARG A 250 25.99 -0.47 2.95
CA ARG A 250 25.49 -1.34 4.01
C ARG A 250 25.85 -2.81 3.82
N GLY A 251 26.38 -3.21 2.66
CA GLY A 251 26.71 -4.60 2.32
C GLY A 251 25.46 -5.44 2.00
N LEU A 252 24.43 -4.81 1.40
CA LEU A 252 23.27 -5.49 0.87
C LEU A 252 23.57 -6.04 -0.54
N GLU A 253 22.87 -7.10 -0.93
CA GLU A 253 22.93 -7.66 -2.28
C GLU A 253 22.04 -6.84 -3.22
N LEU A 254 22.69 -5.97 -4.03
CA LEU A 254 21.97 -5.06 -4.92
C LEU A 254 21.48 -5.76 -6.18
N ILE A 255 20.18 -5.72 -6.40
CA ILE A 255 19.50 -6.05 -7.66
C ILE A 255 18.98 -4.74 -8.26
N SER A 256 19.70 -4.19 -9.25
CA SER A 256 19.30 -2.97 -9.94
C SER A 256 18.40 -3.28 -11.13
N VAL A 257 17.24 -2.61 -11.21
CA VAL A 257 16.25 -2.78 -12.27
C VAL A 257 15.97 -1.46 -12.97
N GLY A 258 15.39 -1.50 -14.17
CA GLY A 258 15.04 -0.33 -14.97
C GLY A 258 15.81 -0.24 -16.27
N ARG A 259 15.67 0.88 -17.00
CA ARG A 259 16.43 1.13 -18.25
C ARG A 259 17.92 1.23 -17.99
N SER A 260 18.30 1.78 -16.85
CA SER A 260 19.67 1.89 -16.35
C SER A 260 20.09 0.71 -15.46
N GLY A 261 19.20 -0.25 -15.25
CA GLY A 261 19.42 -1.44 -14.43
C GLY A 261 20.53 -2.32 -14.99
N LYS A 262 21.36 -2.86 -14.10
CA LYS A 262 22.45 -3.79 -14.48
C LYS A 262 22.06 -5.25 -14.28
N THR A 263 21.11 -5.53 -13.39
CA THR A 263 20.66 -6.90 -13.11
C THR A 263 19.48 -7.26 -14.01
N LEU A 264 18.41 -6.45 -14.05
CA LEU A 264 17.30 -6.59 -14.98
C LEU A 264 17.17 -5.27 -15.75
N ARG A 265 17.66 -5.25 -16.98
CA ARG A 265 17.64 -4.05 -17.83
C ARG A 265 16.43 -4.07 -18.75
N LEU A 266 15.57 -3.04 -18.65
CA LEU A 266 14.49 -2.80 -19.60
C LEU A 266 15.06 -2.21 -20.89
N VAL A 267 15.22 -3.02 -21.92
CA VAL A 267 15.75 -2.59 -23.23
C VAL A 267 14.67 -1.85 -24.01
N SER A 268 13.46 -2.40 -24.10
CA SER A 268 12.30 -1.75 -24.71
C SER A 268 11.00 -2.17 -24.03
N ALA A 269 9.97 -1.32 -24.16
CA ALA A 269 8.59 -1.59 -23.82
C ALA A 269 7.72 -1.02 -24.93
N GLU A 270 6.96 -1.86 -25.60
CA GLU A 270 6.09 -1.50 -26.71
C GLU A 270 4.65 -1.89 -26.38
N ILE A 271 3.68 -1.07 -26.74
CA ILE A 271 2.26 -1.35 -26.53
C ILE A 271 1.83 -2.55 -27.37
N ASP A 272 1.11 -3.48 -26.77
CA ASP A 272 0.50 -4.66 -27.39
C ASP A 272 -0.92 -4.86 -26.86
N GLY A 273 -1.92 -4.40 -27.59
CA GLY A 273 -3.31 -4.36 -27.11
C GLY A 273 -3.40 -3.58 -25.80
N PHE A 274 -4.07 -4.12 -24.80
CA PHE A 274 -4.14 -3.58 -23.43
C PHE A 274 -3.04 -4.14 -22.53
N GLY A 275 -1.81 -4.23 -23.07
CA GLY A 275 -0.61 -4.68 -22.41
C GLY A 275 0.64 -4.09 -23.05
N GLN A 276 1.79 -4.71 -22.79
CA GLN A 276 3.08 -4.28 -23.29
C GLN A 276 3.94 -5.49 -23.62
N ILE A 277 4.73 -5.41 -24.70
CA ILE A 277 5.83 -6.33 -24.94
C ILE A 277 7.10 -5.68 -24.37
N LEU A 278 7.67 -6.33 -23.39
CA LEU A 278 8.94 -5.93 -22.77
C LEU A 278 10.08 -6.74 -23.39
N VAL A 279 11.21 -6.09 -23.65
CA VAL A 279 12.49 -6.78 -23.86
C VAL A 279 13.34 -6.52 -22.63
N VAL A 280 13.62 -7.57 -21.87
CA VAL A 280 14.39 -7.51 -20.63
C VAL A 280 15.72 -8.22 -20.87
N GLU A 281 16.82 -7.59 -20.47
CA GLU A 281 18.17 -8.17 -20.53
C GLU A 281 18.62 -8.53 -19.11
N HIS A 282 19.06 -9.78 -18.95
CA HIS A 282 19.67 -10.36 -17.76
C HIS A 282 20.91 -11.17 -18.14
N ALA A 283 22.05 -10.95 -17.48
CA ALA A 283 23.30 -11.66 -17.75
C ALA A 283 23.69 -11.70 -19.25
N SER A 284 23.44 -10.60 -19.98
CA SER A 284 23.65 -10.44 -21.44
C SER A 284 22.68 -11.22 -22.33
N GLU A 285 21.75 -11.96 -21.78
CA GLU A 285 20.67 -12.61 -22.53
C GLU A 285 19.42 -11.70 -22.54
N ARG A 286 18.69 -11.72 -23.66
CA ARG A 286 17.46 -10.95 -23.84
C ARG A 286 16.27 -11.87 -23.90
N GLN A 287 15.30 -11.58 -23.05
CA GLN A 287 14.02 -12.27 -23.02
C GLN A 287 12.89 -11.30 -23.39
N LYS A 288 11.98 -11.76 -24.25
CA LYS A 288 10.75 -11.06 -24.59
C LYS A 288 9.63 -11.53 -23.67
N VAL A 289 8.95 -10.60 -23.01
CA VAL A 289 7.89 -10.87 -22.02
C VAL A 289 6.66 -10.05 -22.40
N ARG A 290 5.50 -10.70 -22.51
CA ARG A 290 4.21 -10.02 -22.72
C ARG A 290 3.58 -9.68 -21.38
N LEU A 291 3.70 -8.42 -20.96
CA LEU A 291 3.11 -7.92 -19.72
C LEU A 291 1.65 -7.48 -19.96
N PRO A 292 0.63 -8.16 -19.40
CA PRO A 292 -0.79 -7.86 -19.64
C PRO A 292 -1.30 -6.69 -18.74
N LEU A 293 -0.53 -5.60 -18.67
CA LEU A 293 -0.80 -4.45 -17.83
C LEU A 293 -0.60 -3.15 -18.62
N VAL A 294 -1.52 -2.20 -18.43
CA VAL A 294 -1.49 -0.87 -19.08
C VAL A 294 -0.66 0.12 -18.27
N GLY A 295 0.00 1.05 -18.99
CA GLY A 295 0.80 2.10 -18.41
C GLY A 295 2.28 1.74 -18.27
N ALA A 296 3.15 2.60 -18.80
CA ALA A 296 4.60 2.38 -18.87
C ALA A 296 5.25 2.11 -17.49
N PHE A 297 4.70 2.69 -16.41
CA PHE A 297 5.20 2.46 -15.05
C PHE A 297 4.99 1.02 -14.54
N GLN A 298 4.08 0.25 -15.14
CA GLN A 298 3.87 -1.15 -14.75
C GLN A 298 5.03 -2.04 -15.19
N ALA A 299 5.76 -1.68 -16.24
CA ALA A 299 6.97 -2.38 -16.62
C ALA A 299 8.03 -2.28 -15.50
N SER A 300 8.26 -1.09 -14.94
CA SER A 300 9.14 -0.90 -13.79
C SER A 300 8.65 -1.68 -12.57
N ASN A 301 7.35 -1.56 -12.20
CA ASN A 301 6.78 -2.31 -11.08
C ASN A 301 6.96 -3.82 -11.24
N ALA A 302 6.76 -4.36 -12.45
CA ALA A 302 6.93 -5.78 -12.74
C ALA A 302 8.38 -6.23 -12.60
N LEU A 303 9.35 -5.42 -13.07
CA LEU A 303 10.78 -5.72 -12.90
C LEU A 303 11.22 -5.64 -11.43
N VAL A 304 10.72 -4.68 -10.66
CA VAL A 304 10.95 -4.63 -9.20
C VAL A 304 10.40 -5.88 -8.52
N ALA A 305 9.22 -6.35 -8.92
CA ALA A 305 8.63 -7.56 -8.36
C ALA A 305 9.45 -8.81 -8.73
N ALA A 306 9.86 -8.96 -10.00
CA ALA A 306 10.76 -10.04 -10.42
C ALA A 306 12.08 -10.01 -9.65
N GLY A 307 12.68 -8.82 -9.47
CA GLY A 307 13.88 -8.64 -8.67
C GLY A 307 13.72 -9.10 -7.22
N LEU A 308 12.55 -8.82 -6.57
CA LEU A 308 12.27 -9.28 -5.22
C LEU A 308 12.14 -10.81 -5.11
N THR A 309 11.54 -11.46 -6.11
CA THR A 309 11.48 -12.92 -6.13
C THR A 309 12.87 -13.53 -6.35
N MET A 310 13.71 -12.92 -7.21
CA MET A 310 15.13 -13.29 -7.35
C MET A 310 15.92 -13.11 -6.06
N ALA A 311 15.71 -11.99 -5.34
CA ALA A 311 16.35 -11.71 -4.05
C ALA A 311 15.98 -12.70 -2.94
N THR A 312 14.95 -13.51 -3.16
CA THR A 312 14.42 -14.48 -2.17
C THR A 312 14.57 -15.95 -2.63
N GLY A 313 15.45 -16.18 -3.59
CA GLY A 313 15.83 -17.53 -4.04
C GLY A 313 15.27 -17.95 -5.39
N GLY A 314 14.44 -17.14 -6.05
CA GLY A 314 14.03 -17.34 -7.44
C GLY A 314 15.14 -16.98 -8.43
N THR A 315 14.91 -17.23 -9.71
CA THR A 315 15.81 -16.87 -10.82
C THR A 315 15.09 -16.00 -11.85
N ALA A 316 15.81 -15.33 -12.72
CA ALA A 316 15.20 -14.59 -13.84
C ALA A 316 14.37 -15.52 -14.74
N ASP A 317 14.85 -16.75 -14.97
CA ASP A 317 14.18 -17.75 -15.82
C ASP A 317 12.84 -18.21 -15.24
N THR A 318 12.66 -18.16 -13.92
CA THR A 318 11.38 -18.48 -13.28
C THR A 318 10.49 -17.25 -13.12
N ALA A 319 11.06 -16.10 -12.77
CA ALA A 319 10.30 -14.89 -12.47
C ALA A 319 9.78 -14.16 -13.72
N LEU A 320 10.61 -14.03 -14.78
CA LEU A 320 10.23 -13.26 -15.98
C LEU A 320 9.05 -13.87 -16.76
N PRO A 321 8.95 -15.17 -16.99
CA PRO A 321 7.76 -15.75 -17.64
C PRO A 321 6.47 -15.56 -16.82
N LEU A 322 6.55 -15.53 -15.48
CA LEU A 322 5.38 -15.31 -14.63
C LEU A 322 4.84 -13.87 -14.70
N LEU A 323 5.61 -12.92 -15.24
CA LEU A 323 5.10 -11.57 -15.53
C LEU A 323 3.97 -11.59 -16.56
N GLU A 324 3.91 -12.59 -17.44
CA GLU A 324 2.85 -12.75 -18.44
C GLU A 324 1.49 -13.14 -17.84
N THR A 325 1.49 -13.61 -16.59
CA THR A 325 0.28 -14.01 -15.86
C THR A 325 -0.22 -12.96 -14.86
N LEU A 326 0.48 -11.83 -14.75
CA LEU A 326 0.17 -10.78 -13.79
C LEU A 326 -1.19 -10.15 -14.07
N ARG A 327 -1.90 -9.84 -13.00
CA ARG A 327 -3.11 -9.02 -13.01
C ARG A 327 -2.85 -7.75 -12.20
N GLY A 328 -3.49 -6.65 -12.62
CA GLY A 328 -3.44 -5.39 -11.89
C GLY A 328 -3.80 -5.57 -10.41
N ALA A 329 -3.16 -4.81 -9.54
CA ALA A 329 -3.60 -4.77 -8.15
C ALA A 329 -4.98 -4.12 -8.10
N ARG A 330 -5.89 -4.67 -7.27
CA ARG A 330 -7.29 -4.22 -7.17
C ARG A 330 -7.36 -2.70 -7.03
N GLY A 331 -8.03 -2.03 -7.96
CA GLY A 331 -8.18 -0.57 -7.99
C GLY A 331 -6.90 0.22 -8.31
N ARG A 332 -5.96 -0.35 -9.06
CA ARG A 332 -4.73 0.31 -9.54
C ARG A 332 -4.57 0.10 -11.05
N LEU A 333 -5.27 0.90 -11.85
CA LEU A 333 -5.50 0.66 -13.28
C LEU A 333 -5.88 -0.81 -13.53
N ASP A 334 -6.82 -1.28 -12.74
CA ASP A 334 -7.28 -2.66 -12.70
C ASP A 334 -8.29 -2.87 -13.82
N LEU A 335 -7.95 -3.71 -14.81
CA LEU A 335 -8.85 -4.11 -15.88
C LEU A 335 -9.90 -5.08 -15.30
N VAL A 336 -11.12 -4.58 -15.10
CA VAL A 336 -12.19 -5.35 -14.45
C VAL A 336 -13.15 -6.01 -15.40
N GLY A 337 -13.15 -5.62 -16.66
CA GLY A 337 -13.98 -6.21 -17.69
C GLY A 337 -13.90 -5.50 -19.01
N THR A 338 -14.54 -6.08 -20.00
CA THR A 338 -14.66 -5.52 -21.36
C THR A 338 -16.14 -5.56 -21.74
N ALA A 339 -16.69 -4.42 -22.17
CA ALA A 339 -18.05 -4.34 -22.69
C ALA A 339 -18.15 -5.11 -24.01
N ARG A 340 -19.39 -5.48 -24.43
CA ARG A 340 -19.65 -6.28 -25.64
C ARG A 340 -19.09 -5.67 -26.93
N VAL A 341 -18.87 -4.37 -26.93
CA VAL A 341 -18.30 -3.62 -28.09
C VAL A 341 -16.76 -3.58 -28.05
N ASP A 342 -16.12 -4.46 -27.32
CA ASP A 342 -14.67 -4.53 -27.09
C ASP A 342 -14.10 -3.24 -26.43
N ALA A 343 -14.88 -2.60 -25.55
CA ALA A 343 -14.44 -1.43 -24.79
C ALA A 343 -14.02 -1.85 -23.37
N PRO A 344 -12.72 -1.75 -23.00
CA PRO A 344 -12.23 -2.13 -21.68
C PRO A 344 -12.62 -1.10 -20.63
N ILE A 345 -12.81 -1.61 -19.40
CA ILE A 345 -13.18 -0.84 -18.23
C ILE A 345 -12.13 -1.02 -17.14
N PHE A 346 -11.54 0.09 -16.75
CA PHE A 346 -10.52 0.15 -15.70
C PHE A 346 -11.05 0.81 -14.44
N ILE A 347 -10.59 0.33 -13.28
CA ILE A 347 -10.83 0.95 -11.98
C ILE A 347 -9.50 1.44 -11.40
N ASP A 348 -9.49 2.68 -10.87
CA ASP A 348 -8.32 3.25 -10.21
C ASP A 348 -8.68 4.04 -8.94
N TYR A 349 -7.77 4.06 -7.99
CA TYR A 349 -7.87 4.82 -6.74
C TYR A 349 -7.54 6.31 -6.91
N ALA A 350 -7.31 6.79 -8.11
CA ALA A 350 -6.94 8.18 -8.42
C ALA A 350 -7.99 9.16 -7.89
N HIS A 351 -7.70 9.77 -6.74
CA HIS A 351 -8.57 10.70 -6.01
C HIS A 351 -7.91 12.06 -5.76
N THR A 352 -6.80 12.34 -6.42
CA THR A 352 -6.10 13.63 -6.46
C THR A 352 -5.90 14.07 -7.91
N PRO A 353 -5.73 15.37 -8.20
CA PRO A 353 -5.52 15.88 -9.56
C PRO A 353 -4.35 15.20 -10.29
N ASP A 354 -3.20 15.07 -9.63
CA ASP A 354 -2.00 14.44 -10.19
C ASP A 354 -2.22 12.94 -10.48
N ALA A 355 -2.85 12.20 -9.55
CA ALA A 355 -3.14 10.79 -9.74
C ALA A 355 -4.14 10.57 -10.89
N LEU A 356 -5.18 11.41 -11.00
CA LEU A 356 -6.16 11.34 -12.08
C LEU A 356 -5.51 11.64 -13.43
N ALA A 357 -4.64 12.67 -13.49
CA ALA A 357 -3.89 12.99 -14.68
C ALA A 357 -3.03 11.81 -15.15
N LYS A 358 -2.26 11.21 -14.22
CA LYS A 358 -1.40 10.06 -14.51
C LYS A 358 -2.18 8.82 -14.95
N ALA A 359 -3.34 8.55 -14.36
CA ALA A 359 -4.19 7.43 -14.76
C ALA A 359 -4.75 7.62 -16.17
N LEU A 360 -5.23 8.82 -16.51
CA LEU A 360 -5.72 9.16 -17.84
C LEU A 360 -4.59 9.15 -18.88
N ASP A 361 -3.42 9.71 -18.57
CA ASP A 361 -2.26 9.68 -19.46
C ASP A 361 -1.77 8.25 -19.73
N ALA A 362 -1.84 7.37 -18.72
CA ALA A 362 -1.47 5.97 -18.86
C ALA A 362 -2.42 5.20 -19.78
N LEU A 363 -3.70 5.56 -19.83
CA LEU A 363 -4.69 4.92 -20.69
C LEU A 363 -4.75 5.52 -22.09
N ARG A 364 -4.42 6.80 -22.26
CA ARG A 364 -4.55 7.52 -23.54
C ARG A 364 -3.90 6.80 -24.74
N PRO A 365 -2.71 6.18 -24.63
CA PRO A 365 -2.10 5.49 -25.77
C PRO A 365 -2.86 4.24 -26.27
N TYR A 366 -3.83 3.74 -25.48
CA TYR A 366 -4.63 2.56 -25.81
C TYR A 366 -6.02 2.90 -26.37
N VAL A 367 -6.34 4.20 -26.52
CA VAL A 367 -7.66 4.68 -26.92
C VAL A 367 -7.72 4.86 -28.43
N GLU A 368 -8.62 4.15 -29.08
CA GLU A 368 -8.89 4.31 -30.52
C GLU A 368 -10.02 5.30 -30.80
N ASN A 369 -11.01 5.43 -29.88
CA ASN A 369 -12.16 6.33 -30.05
C ASN A 369 -12.20 7.38 -28.91
N ARG A 370 -12.75 7.06 -27.74
CA ARG A 370 -12.90 8.00 -26.62
C ARG A 370 -12.30 7.44 -25.33
N LEU A 371 -11.59 8.29 -24.59
CA LEU A 371 -11.29 8.06 -23.20
C LEU A 371 -12.38 8.69 -22.34
N ILE A 372 -13.06 7.87 -21.57
CA ILE A 372 -14.20 8.27 -20.73
C ILE A 372 -13.81 8.11 -19.26
N VAL A 373 -14.13 9.10 -18.43
CA VAL A 373 -13.87 9.02 -16.98
C VAL A 373 -15.12 9.27 -16.16
N VAL A 374 -15.36 8.37 -15.20
CA VAL A 374 -16.35 8.53 -14.11
C VAL A 374 -15.59 8.77 -12.81
N PHE A 375 -15.82 9.91 -12.16
CA PHE A 375 -15.10 10.26 -10.94
C PHE A 375 -15.92 11.18 -10.02
N GLY A 376 -15.49 11.24 -8.76
CA GLY A 376 -16.05 12.16 -7.76
C GLY A 376 -14.99 12.60 -6.76
N CYS A 377 -15.39 13.41 -5.78
CA CYS A 377 -14.54 13.84 -4.68
C CYS A 377 -15.20 13.56 -3.33
N GLY A 378 -14.38 13.23 -2.32
CA GLY A 378 -14.86 13.05 -0.95
C GLY A 378 -15.19 14.37 -0.26
N GLY A 379 -16.20 14.33 0.63
CA GLY A 379 -16.49 15.37 1.61
C GLY A 379 -15.53 15.30 2.80
N ASP A 380 -15.49 16.37 3.62
CA ASP A 380 -14.62 16.53 4.81
C ASP A 380 -13.13 16.30 4.48
N ARG A 381 -12.72 16.71 3.29
CA ARG A 381 -11.37 16.62 2.74
C ARG A 381 -11.00 17.94 2.06
N ASP A 382 -9.82 17.98 1.48
CA ASP A 382 -9.35 19.12 0.70
C ASP A 382 -10.35 19.52 -0.39
N LYS A 383 -10.98 20.70 -0.22
CA LYS A 383 -11.93 21.27 -1.18
C LYS A 383 -11.24 21.88 -2.40
N GLY A 384 -9.98 22.32 -2.23
CA GLY A 384 -9.19 22.95 -3.31
C GLY A 384 -8.95 22.02 -4.49
N LYS A 385 -8.83 20.72 -4.23
CA LYS A 385 -8.63 19.73 -5.30
C LYS A 385 -9.85 19.53 -6.22
N ARG A 386 -11.08 19.89 -5.79
CA ARG A 386 -12.33 19.63 -6.53
C ARG A 386 -12.34 20.29 -7.92
N PRO A 387 -12.12 21.62 -8.03
CA PRO A 387 -12.04 22.27 -9.34
C PRO A 387 -10.82 21.79 -10.15
N GLU A 388 -9.72 21.44 -9.50
CA GLU A 388 -8.53 20.95 -10.18
C GLU A 388 -8.78 19.57 -10.82
N MET A 389 -9.43 18.64 -10.10
CA MET A 389 -9.83 17.34 -10.65
C MET A 389 -10.81 17.50 -11.82
N GLY A 390 -11.78 18.43 -11.70
CA GLY A 390 -12.69 18.75 -12.79
C GLY A 390 -11.96 19.21 -14.04
N ARG A 391 -11.00 20.13 -13.89
CA ARG A 391 -10.17 20.64 -15.00
C ARG A 391 -9.35 19.53 -15.63
N VAL A 392 -8.67 18.72 -14.83
CA VAL A 392 -7.87 17.58 -15.31
C VAL A 392 -8.74 16.61 -16.12
N ALA A 393 -9.93 16.27 -15.60
CA ALA A 393 -10.82 15.34 -16.28
C ALA A 393 -11.20 15.81 -17.68
N VAL A 394 -11.64 17.05 -17.85
CA VAL A 394 -12.05 17.57 -19.18
C VAL A 394 -10.88 17.91 -20.10
N GLN A 395 -9.68 18.08 -19.57
CA GLN A 395 -8.48 18.30 -20.38
C GLN A 395 -7.90 17.00 -20.95
N LYS A 396 -8.08 15.88 -20.23
CA LYS A 396 -7.41 14.62 -20.55
C LYS A 396 -8.34 13.49 -21.00
N ALA A 397 -9.63 13.56 -20.67
CA ALA A 397 -10.64 12.64 -21.17
C ALA A 397 -11.51 13.33 -22.25
N ASP A 398 -12.07 12.53 -23.17
CA ASP A 398 -12.99 13.00 -24.21
C ASP A 398 -14.42 13.16 -23.67
N LEU A 399 -14.74 12.45 -22.57
CA LEU A 399 -15.99 12.57 -21.85
C LEU A 399 -15.74 12.39 -20.34
N ALA A 400 -16.15 13.37 -19.55
CA ALA A 400 -16.07 13.31 -18.10
C ALA A 400 -17.46 13.25 -17.48
N ILE A 401 -17.66 12.32 -16.54
CA ILE A 401 -18.88 12.16 -15.75
C ILE A 401 -18.55 12.40 -14.28
N VAL A 402 -19.19 13.41 -13.69
CA VAL A 402 -19.05 13.77 -12.28
C VAL A 402 -20.14 13.06 -11.47
N THR A 403 -19.73 12.30 -10.47
CA THR A 403 -20.64 11.50 -9.63
C THR A 403 -20.25 11.60 -8.14
N ASP A 404 -21.02 10.96 -7.26
CA ASP A 404 -20.70 10.92 -5.83
C ASP A 404 -19.56 9.94 -5.53
N ASP A 405 -18.71 10.34 -4.58
CA ASP A 405 -17.69 9.49 -3.96
C ASP A 405 -18.12 9.17 -2.51
N ASN A 406 -17.43 9.64 -1.50
CA ASN A 406 -17.79 9.57 -0.09
C ASN A 406 -18.19 10.98 0.41
N PRO A 407 -19.44 11.41 0.32
CA PRO A 407 -19.83 12.78 0.68
C PRO A 407 -19.66 13.09 2.18
N ARG A 408 -19.64 12.10 3.05
CA ARG A 408 -19.52 12.25 4.50
C ARG A 408 -20.55 13.25 5.05
N SER A 409 -20.11 14.29 5.77
CA SER A 409 -21.04 15.29 6.34
C SER A 409 -21.49 16.37 5.35
N GLU A 410 -20.88 16.44 4.15
CA GLU A 410 -21.22 17.47 3.15
C GLU A 410 -22.37 17.03 2.24
N GLN A 411 -23.09 18.01 1.68
CA GLN A 411 -24.13 17.76 0.69
C GLN A 411 -23.50 17.27 -0.64
N PRO A 412 -23.89 16.09 -1.16
CA PRO A 412 -23.28 15.53 -2.37
C PRO A 412 -23.36 16.47 -3.59
N ALA A 413 -24.51 17.09 -3.81
CA ALA A 413 -24.72 18.04 -4.91
C ALA A 413 -23.78 19.25 -4.85
N GLU A 414 -23.43 19.71 -3.66
CA GLU A 414 -22.50 20.83 -3.48
C GLU A 414 -21.06 20.43 -3.87
N ILE A 415 -20.65 19.20 -3.55
CA ILE A 415 -19.35 18.66 -3.98
C ILE A 415 -19.28 18.59 -5.49
N ARG A 416 -20.32 18.03 -6.15
CA ARG A 416 -20.38 17.94 -7.62
C ARG A 416 -20.38 19.31 -8.26
N ARG A 417 -21.15 20.26 -7.73
CA ARG A 417 -21.18 21.65 -8.22
C ARG A 417 -19.78 22.30 -8.24
N GLN A 418 -18.97 22.08 -7.19
CA GLN A 418 -17.60 22.60 -7.10
C GLN A 418 -16.66 21.97 -8.14
N ILE A 419 -16.84 20.70 -8.47
CA ILE A 419 -16.09 20.03 -9.53
C ILE A 419 -16.51 20.60 -10.90
N LEU A 420 -17.82 20.66 -11.16
CA LEU A 420 -18.40 21.10 -12.42
C LEU A 420 -18.09 22.56 -12.76
N ALA A 421 -17.90 23.41 -11.76
CA ALA A 421 -17.50 24.81 -11.94
C ALA A 421 -16.19 24.98 -12.74
N ALA A 422 -15.33 23.97 -12.77
CA ALA A 422 -14.08 23.97 -13.55
C ALA A 422 -14.04 22.86 -14.63
N ALA A 423 -15.18 22.21 -14.90
CA ALA A 423 -15.30 21.11 -15.85
C ALA A 423 -16.40 21.39 -16.89
N PRO A 424 -16.23 22.39 -17.78
CA PRO A 424 -17.22 22.69 -18.81
C PRO A 424 -17.43 21.49 -19.73
N GLY A 425 -18.70 21.13 -19.98
CA GLY A 425 -19.07 19.99 -20.81
C GLY A 425 -19.07 18.63 -20.11
N ALA A 426 -18.67 18.55 -18.85
CA ALA A 426 -18.82 17.33 -18.08
C ALA A 426 -20.30 17.05 -17.76
N LEU A 427 -20.69 15.77 -17.77
CA LEU A 427 -22.02 15.33 -17.38
C LEU A 427 -22.09 15.16 -15.86
N GLU A 428 -23.28 15.37 -15.28
CA GLU A 428 -23.55 15.12 -13.88
C GLU A 428 -24.54 13.95 -13.73
N ILE A 429 -24.11 12.91 -13.01
CA ILE A 429 -24.98 11.79 -12.59
C ILE A 429 -24.64 11.49 -11.14
N GLY A 430 -25.52 11.90 -10.20
CA GLY A 430 -25.21 11.86 -8.76
C GLY A 430 -24.99 10.45 -8.24
N ASP A 431 -25.92 9.53 -8.47
CA ASP A 431 -25.78 8.15 -8.04
C ASP A 431 -24.67 7.43 -8.81
N ARG A 432 -23.68 6.92 -8.09
CA ARG A 432 -22.47 6.34 -8.70
C ARG A 432 -22.74 5.04 -9.44
N ALA A 433 -23.65 4.20 -8.94
CA ALA A 433 -24.01 2.96 -9.63
C ALA A 433 -24.72 3.26 -10.95
N THR A 434 -25.65 4.22 -10.94
CA THR A 434 -26.33 4.71 -12.13
C THR A 434 -25.34 5.33 -13.12
N ALA A 435 -24.39 6.14 -12.66
CA ALA A 435 -23.37 6.74 -13.52
C ALA A 435 -22.54 5.66 -14.25
N ILE A 436 -22.09 4.63 -13.54
CA ILE A 436 -21.36 3.50 -14.12
C ILE A 436 -22.22 2.76 -15.13
N ALA A 437 -23.46 2.39 -14.76
CA ALA A 437 -24.37 1.62 -15.61
C ALA A 437 -24.73 2.37 -16.92
N GLU A 438 -25.04 3.68 -16.82
CA GLU A 438 -25.37 4.49 -17.98
C GLU A 438 -24.17 4.66 -18.94
N VAL A 439 -22.97 4.79 -18.39
CA VAL A 439 -21.78 4.92 -19.23
C VAL A 439 -21.47 3.59 -19.91
N VAL A 440 -21.49 2.47 -19.19
CA VAL A 440 -21.27 1.12 -19.74
C VAL A 440 -22.24 0.85 -20.88
N ALA A 441 -23.52 1.15 -20.73
CA ALA A 441 -24.55 0.96 -21.77
C ALA A 441 -24.32 1.83 -23.04
N ARG A 442 -23.51 2.88 -22.97
CA ARG A 442 -23.25 3.83 -24.07
C ARG A 442 -21.83 3.72 -24.64
N LEU A 443 -21.04 2.75 -24.18
CA LEU A 443 -19.71 2.50 -24.73
C LEU A 443 -19.78 2.10 -26.20
N LYS A 444 -18.78 2.51 -26.96
CA LYS A 444 -18.60 2.17 -28.36
C LYS A 444 -17.25 1.46 -28.54
N ARG A 445 -17.13 0.76 -29.66
CA ARG A 445 -15.86 0.14 -30.04
C ARG A 445 -14.74 1.16 -30.06
N GLY A 446 -13.60 0.82 -29.46
CA GLY A 446 -12.44 1.70 -29.33
C GLY A 446 -12.53 2.71 -28.19
N ASP A 447 -13.65 2.74 -27.42
CA ASP A 447 -13.72 3.51 -26.17
C ASP A 447 -12.91 2.80 -25.08
N VAL A 448 -12.41 3.59 -24.12
CA VAL A 448 -11.81 3.12 -22.87
C VAL A 448 -12.50 3.85 -21.71
N LEU A 449 -13.00 3.11 -20.73
CA LEU A 449 -13.63 3.67 -19.52
C LEU A 449 -12.69 3.57 -18.31
N LEU A 450 -12.48 4.69 -17.62
CA LEU A 450 -11.86 4.77 -16.32
C LEU A 450 -12.89 5.13 -15.25
N VAL A 451 -13.08 4.28 -14.25
CA VAL A 451 -13.83 4.59 -13.01
C VAL A 451 -12.82 4.92 -11.92
N ALA A 452 -12.77 6.20 -11.52
CA ALA A 452 -11.72 6.72 -10.64
C ALA A 452 -12.26 7.18 -9.28
N GLY A 453 -11.39 7.17 -8.26
CA GLY A 453 -11.63 7.71 -6.92
C GLY A 453 -11.66 6.65 -5.83
N LYS A 454 -12.51 5.65 -5.93
CA LYS A 454 -12.72 4.62 -4.89
C LYS A 454 -11.75 3.44 -4.98
N GLY A 455 -11.37 3.04 -6.18
CA GLY A 455 -10.43 1.92 -6.39
C GLY A 455 -10.89 0.64 -5.68
N HIS A 456 -10.18 0.25 -4.63
CA HIS A 456 -10.44 -0.95 -3.84
C HIS A 456 -11.49 -0.79 -2.72
N GLU A 457 -12.00 0.41 -2.49
CA GLU A 457 -12.98 0.67 -1.41
C GLU A 457 -14.27 -0.14 -1.60
N THR A 458 -14.81 -0.65 -0.48
CA THR A 458 -16.02 -1.48 -0.45
C THR A 458 -17.20 -0.80 0.25
N GLY A 459 -17.11 0.51 0.49
CA GLY A 459 -18.15 1.30 1.13
C GLY A 459 -18.25 2.70 0.59
N GLN A 460 -19.43 3.31 0.73
CA GLN A 460 -19.68 4.73 0.51
C GLN A 460 -20.14 5.37 1.81
N THR A 461 -19.42 6.40 2.28
CA THR A 461 -19.74 7.08 3.54
C THR A 461 -20.66 8.27 3.29
N ILE A 462 -21.88 8.22 3.85
CA ILE A 462 -22.88 9.30 3.80
C ILE A 462 -23.26 9.65 5.24
N GLY A 463 -22.98 10.88 5.68
CA GLY A 463 -23.07 11.25 7.07
C GLY A 463 -22.11 10.41 7.91
N THR A 464 -22.66 9.74 8.92
CA THR A 464 -21.95 8.78 9.79
C THR A 464 -22.15 7.33 9.36
N THR A 465 -22.95 7.07 8.32
CA THR A 465 -23.28 5.72 7.85
C THR A 465 -22.38 5.30 6.70
N VAL A 466 -21.87 4.08 6.74
CA VAL A 466 -21.15 3.45 5.63
C VAL A 466 -22.11 2.49 4.94
N ILE A 467 -22.46 2.78 3.69
CA ILE A 467 -23.29 1.93 2.85
C ILE A 467 -22.36 1.00 2.06
N PRO A 468 -22.60 -0.32 1.98
CA PRO A 468 -21.85 -1.21 1.12
C PRO A 468 -21.91 -0.76 -0.34
N PHE A 469 -20.77 -0.48 -0.93
CA PHE A 469 -20.63 -0.09 -2.33
C PHE A 469 -19.21 -0.36 -2.83
N CYS A 470 -19.11 -0.98 -4.00
CA CYS A 470 -17.86 -1.30 -4.64
C CYS A 470 -17.93 -1.01 -6.15
N ASP A 471 -16.96 -0.28 -6.69
CA ASP A 471 -16.92 0.01 -8.13
C ASP A 471 -16.84 -1.27 -8.98
N HIS A 472 -16.12 -2.30 -8.51
CA HIS A 472 -16.02 -3.60 -9.21
C HIS A 472 -17.39 -4.27 -9.34
N ASP A 473 -18.17 -4.31 -8.25
CA ASP A 473 -19.50 -4.93 -8.24
C ASP A 473 -20.47 -4.14 -9.13
N ALA A 474 -20.36 -2.80 -9.14
CA ALA A 474 -21.18 -1.93 -9.98
C ALA A 474 -20.86 -2.13 -11.47
N VAL A 475 -19.58 -2.23 -11.85
CA VAL A 475 -19.16 -2.52 -13.23
C VAL A 475 -19.62 -3.93 -13.64
N GLU A 476 -19.43 -4.94 -12.79
CA GLU A 476 -19.87 -6.32 -13.08
C GLU A 476 -21.40 -6.39 -13.28
N ALA A 477 -22.17 -5.67 -12.45
CA ALA A 477 -23.63 -5.59 -12.59
C ALA A 477 -24.03 -4.91 -13.91
N ALA A 478 -23.36 -3.82 -14.30
CA ALA A 478 -23.60 -3.12 -15.56
C ALA A 478 -23.30 -4.01 -16.78
N LEU A 479 -22.19 -4.73 -16.77
CA LEU A 479 -21.81 -5.68 -17.84
C LEU A 479 -22.82 -6.83 -17.95
N LYS A 480 -23.33 -7.35 -16.82
CA LYS A 480 -24.39 -8.38 -16.81
C LYS A 480 -25.71 -7.86 -17.38
N GLN A 481 -26.04 -6.58 -17.16
CA GLN A 481 -27.24 -5.95 -17.75
C GLN A 481 -27.08 -5.78 -19.26
N GLU A 482 -25.94 -5.28 -19.72
CA GLU A 482 -25.63 -5.16 -21.15
C GLU A 482 -25.75 -6.51 -21.87
N ALA A 483 -25.29 -7.59 -21.26
CA ALA A 483 -25.38 -8.94 -21.81
C ALA A 483 -26.81 -9.47 -21.96
N LYS A 484 -27.79 -8.94 -21.22
CA LYS A 484 -29.21 -9.36 -21.28
C LYS A 484 -30.04 -8.60 -22.31
N VAL A 485 -29.57 -7.41 -22.71
CA VAL A 485 -30.33 -6.51 -23.62
C VAL A 485 -29.96 -6.74 -25.10
N GLY A 486 -28.95 -7.48 -25.39
CA GLY A 486 -28.49 -7.88 -26.73
C GLY A 486 -28.58 -9.37 -26.98
#